data_442896b9fb1cd936539c2ece4ce63b47
#
_entry.id   442896b9fb1cd936539c2ece4ce63b47
#
_cell.length_a   1.000
_cell.length_b   1.000
_cell.length_c   1.000
_cell.angle_alpha   90.00
_cell.angle_beta   90.00
_cell.angle_gamma   90.00
#
_symmetry.space_group_name_H-M   'P 1'
#
loop_
_entity.id
_entity.type
_entity.pdbx_description
1 polymer ?
#
loop_
_entity_poly.entity_id
_entity_poly.type
_entity_poly.pdbx_seq_one_letter_code
_entity_poly.pdbx_strand_id
1 'polypeptide(L)'
;MTTEFTHHSALSDAVTKNFEATLQTLTELVAIPSIAWESHDLTQVDRSAEAVAALATKAGFNNVRIERATYTTADGTEKQGMPAVIASRPAAEGYPTILLYAHHDVQPAGNLDLWDTEPFVATRKGDRLYGRGAADDKAGILVHLAALAALNETLGEDFKLGVKLFIEGEEEAGSPSFVSFLNTYREELSADYIVVADSANWRAGVPALTTSLRGVASGDIEVRVGSHAIHSGMFGGPMLDAHTLMAQLLATLHDATGAVAVEGLHRAPEPELEYAEADFRNDSGILDTVPLAGTGSVASRLWTQPAISVIGMDIPSIATSSNTLAVVSRARISTRLAPGDNPENAHRALAEHIKAHAPHGAQATYTAVDSGMPFATEVDADGAQTALDAMRAAWGLEPVQTG
;
A
#
# COMPACT_ATOMS: atom_id res chain seq x y z
N MET A 1 28.30 19.93 -1.08
CA MET A 1 29.25 19.46 -0.03
C MET A 1 28.74 18.14 0.43
N THR A 2 29.49 17.05 0.31
CA THR A 2 29.09 15.75 0.85
C THR A 2 29.07 15.85 2.37
N THR A 3 27.91 15.62 2.98
CA THR A 3 27.76 15.55 4.44
C THR A 3 28.64 14.39 4.92
N GLU A 4 29.66 14.68 5.74
CA GLU A 4 30.50 13.64 6.32
C GLU A 4 29.79 13.09 7.57
N PHE A 5 29.32 11.85 7.50
CA PHE A 5 28.66 11.18 8.63
C PHE A 5 29.74 10.60 9.56
N THR A 6 30.04 11.32 10.63
CA THR A 6 31.15 11.05 11.57
C THR A 6 31.13 9.64 12.18
N HIS A 7 29.97 8.99 12.29
CA HIS A 7 29.80 7.68 12.91
C HIS A 7 29.42 6.56 11.94
N HIS A 8 29.47 6.80 10.63
CA HIS A 8 28.98 5.86 9.61
C HIS A 8 29.58 4.45 9.76
N SER A 9 30.89 4.31 9.88
CA SER A 9 31.56 3.01 10.01
C SER A 9 31.10 2.28 11.27
N ALA A 10 31.08 2.94 12.43
CA ALA A 10 30.67 2.32 13.69
C ALA A 10 29.20 1.88 13.69
N LEU A 11 28.30 2.67 13.06
CA LEU A 11 26.90 2.33 12.88
C LEU A 11 26.75 1.11 11.96
N SER A 12 27.47 1.08 10.83
CA SER A 12 27.46 -0.05 9.89
C SER A 12 27.98 -1.33 10.55
N ASP A 13 29.05 -1.24 11.33
CA ASP A 13 29.60 -2.38 12.09
C ASP A 13 28.59 -2.90 13.12
N ALA A 14 27.89 -2.01 13.85
CA ALA A 14 26.88 -2.36 14.82
C ALA A 14 25.67 -3.06 14.15
N VAL A 15 25.18 -2.55 13.01
CA VAL A 15 24.11 -3.20 12.23
C VAL A 15 24.56 -4.57 11.75
N THR A 16 25.73 -4.68 11.14
CA THR A 16 26.28 -5.94 10.60
C THR A 16 26.43 -7.01 11.70
N LYS A 17 26.96 -6.63 12.85
CA LYS A 17 27.12 -7.50 14.02
C LYS A 17 25.80 -8.09 14.50
N ASN A 18 24.73 -7.32 14.46
CA ASN A 18 23.41 -7.71 14.98
C ASN A 18 22.46 -8.27 13.91
N PHE A 19 22.88 -8.32 12.62
CA PHE A 19 22.01 -8.62 11.48
C PHE A 19 21.29 -9.98 11.60
N GLU A 20 21.99 -11.06 11.91
CA GLU A 20 21.39 -12.39 12.02
C GLU A 20 20.38 -12.48 13.20
N ALA A 21 20.62 -11.76 14.30
CA ALA A 21 19.65 -11.67 15.40
C ALA A 21 18.40 -10.88 14.99
N THR A 22 18.56 -9.84 14.16
CA THR A 22 17.45 -9.09 13.58
C THR A 22 16.62 -9.97 12.63
N LEU A 23 17.25 -10.76 11.76
CA LEU A 23 16.56 -11.71 10.89
C LEU A 23 15.81 -12.80 11.68
N GLN A 24 16.40 -13.29 12.78
CA GLN A 24 15.71 -14.23 13.66
C GLN A 24 14.44 -13.60 14.26
N THR A 25 14.53 -12.35 14.72
CA THR A 25 13.37 -11.62 15.24
C THR A 25 12.30 -11.40 14.15
N LEU A 26 12.71 -11.09 12.91
CA LEU A 26 11.77 -11.00 11.77
C LEU A 26 11.06 -12.34 11.54
N THR A 27 11.78 -13.44 11.58
CA THR A 27 11.22 -14.80 11.46
C THR A 27 10.14 -15.05 12.52
N GLU A 28 10.37 -14.63 13.75
CA GLU A 28 9.41 -14.76 14.86
C GLU A 28 8.17 -13.89 14.66
N LEU A 29 8.32 -12.66 14.14
CA LEU A 29 7.18 -11.79 13.81
C LEU A 29 6.37 -12.32 12.63
N VAL A 30 7.03 -12.82 11.58
CA VAL A 30 6.36 -13.41 10.40
C VAL A 30 5.51 -14.63 10.80
N ALA A 31 5.92 -15.38 11.80
CA ALA A 31 5.15 -16.53 12.30
C ALA A 31 3.83 -16.15 13.01
N ILE A 32 3.54 -14.86 13.20
CA ILE A 32 2.28 -14.38 13.74
C ILE A 32 1.40 -13.92 12.57
N PRO A 33 0.32 -14.64 12.21
CA PRO A 33 -0.56 -14.28 11.10
C PRO A 33 -1.54 -13.17 11.49
N SER A 34 -1.02 -11.97 11.70
CA SER A 34 -1.74 -10.78 12.18
C SER A 34 -2.62 -10.14 11.09
N ILE A 35 -3.59 -10.89 10.58
CA ILE A 35 -4.52 -10.42 9.54
C ILE A 35 -5.65 -9.63 10.20
N ALA A 36 -5.74 -8.32 9.90
CA ALA A 36 -6.69 -7.38 10.53
C ALA A 36 -8.11 -7.40 9.92
N TRP A 37 -8.51 -8.51 9.31
CA TRP A 37 -9.82 -8.67 8.67
C TRP A 37 -10.78 -9.47 9.56
N GLU A 38 -12.03 -9.00 9.72
CA GLU A 38 -13.05 -9.65 10.58
C GLU A 38 -13.31 -11.15 10.27
N SER A 39 -12.97 -11.58 9.07
CA SER A 39 -13.10 -13.00 8.67
C SER A 39 -11.97 -13.90 9.19
N HIS A 40 -10.99 -13.33 9.92
CA HIS A 40 -9.81 -14.02 10.43
C HIS A 40 -9.75 -13.97 11.96
N ASP A 41 -8.78 -14.68 12.54
CA ASP A 41 -8.54 -14.69 13.99
C ASP A 41 -7.83 -13.40 14.43
N LEU A 42 -8.61 -12.41 14.85
CA LEU A 42 -8.12 -11.10 15.30
C LEU A 42 -7.22 -11.16 16.54
N THR A 43 -7.24 -12.27 17.31
CA THR A 43 -6.33 -12.43 18.45
C THR A 43 -4.87 -12.50 18.01
N GLN A 44 -4.60 -12.82 16.74
CA GLN A 44 -3.24 -12.77 16.20
C GLN A 44 -2.74 -11.34 16.00
N VAL A 45 -3.64 -10.38 15.78
CA VAL A 45 -3.29 -8.95 15.72
C VAL A 45 -2.90 -8.46 17.12
N ASP A 46 -3.64 -8.87 18.16
CA ASP A 46 -3.27 -8.60 19.56
C ASP A 46 -1.89 -9.19 19.92
N ARG A 47 -1.67 -10.46 19.56
CA ARG A 47 -0.39 -11.13 19.77
C ARG A 47 0.77 -10.43 19.05
N SER A 48 0.53 -9.92 17.85
CA SER A 48 1.54 -9.15 17.11
C SER A 48 1.86 -7.85 17.82
N ALA A 49 0.84 -7.10 18.26
CA ALA A 49 1.03 -5.87 19.04
C ALA A 49 1.84 -6.13 20.33
N GLU A 50 1.53 -7.20 21.07
CA GLU A 50 2.28 -7.60 22.27
C GLU A 50 3.75 -7.91 21.95
N ALA A 51 4.01 -8.62 20.86
CA ALA A 51 5.38 -8.92 20.42
C ALA A 51 6.15 -7.64 20.06
N VAL A 52 5.53 -6.72 19.33
CA VAL A 52 6.12 -5.42 18.96
C VAL A 52 6.37 -4.56 20.21
N ALA A 53 5.43 -4.51 21.15
CA ALA A 53 5.59 -3.78 22.42
C ALA A 53 6.77 -4.33 23.25
N ALA A 54 6.94 -5.65 23.28
CA ALA A 54 8.09 -6.28 23.95
C ALA A 54 9.41 -5.89 23.26
N LEU A 55 9.46 -5.85 21.94
CA LEU A 55 10.62 -5.41 21.17
C LEU A 55 10.95 -3.93 21.41
N ALA A 56 9.94 -3.05 21.43
CA ALA A 56 10.11 -1.64 21.75
C ALA A 56 10.68 -1.45 23.17
N THR A 57 10.18 -2.21 24.14
CA THR A 57 10.71 -2.20 25.52
C THR A 57 12.18 -2.63 25.55
N LYS A 58 12.53 -3.70 24.82
CA LYS A 58 13.92 -4.17 24.69
C LYS A 58 14.83 -3.15 24.00
N ALA A 59 14.30 -2.36 23.07
CA ALA A 59 15.02 -1.27 22.39
C ALA A 59 15.24 -0.03 23.27
N GLY A 60 14.74 -0.03 24.51
CA GLY A 60 15.00 1.02 25.51
C GLY A 60 13.92 2.09 25.60
N PHE A 61 12.74 1.87 25.04
CA PHE A 61 11.59 2.73 25.30
C PHE A 61 11.01 2.46 26.70
N ASN A 62 10.77 3.52 27.47
CA ASN A 62 10.26 3.41 28.84
C ASN A 62 8.73 3.58 28.93
N ASN A 63 8.11 4.12 27.88
CA ASN A 63 6.66 4.39 27.82
C ASN A 63 6.07 3.65 26.62
N VAL A 64 6.01 2.32 26.70
CA VAL A 64 5.44 1.46 25.66
C VAL A 64 4.00 1.14 26.04
N ARG A 65 3.06 1.41 25.14
CA ARG A 65 1.63 1.13 25.32
C ARG A 65 1.04 0.52 24.06
N ILE A 66 0.05 -0.31 24.28
CA ILE A 66 -0.83 -0.83 23.23
C ILE A 66 -2.15 -0.09 23.37
N GLU A 67 -2.53 0.66 22.35
CA GLU A 67 -3.70 1.54 22.37
C GLU A 67 -4.63 1.23 21.19
N ARG A 68 -5.88 1.63 21.32
CA ARG A 68 -6.89 1.49 20.27
C ARG A 68 -7.70 2.78 20.20
N ALA A 69 -8.21 3.10 19.02
CA ALA A 69 -9.19 4.16 18.83
C ALA A 69 -10.52 3.59 18.30
N THR A 70 -11.61 4.31 18.49
CA THR A 70 -12.91 3.95 17.91
C THR A 70 -13.11 4.68 16.58
N TYR A 71 -13.92 4.09 15.73
CA TYR A 71 -14.36 4.70 14.47
C TYR A 71 -15.84 4.38 14.22
N THR A 72 -16.48 5.17 13.35
CA THR A 72 -17.88 4.98 12.99
C THR A 72 -17.95 4.42 11.56
N THR A 73 -18.58 3.29 11.39
CA THR A 73 -18.81 2.68 10.08
C THR A 73 -19.88 3.45 9.29
N ALA A 74 -19.99 3.21 7.99
CA ALA A 74 -20.94 3.90 7.10
C ALA A 74 -22.41 3.76 7.52
N ASP A 75 -22.78 2.68 8.22
CA ASP A 75 -24.12 2.46 8.78
C ASP A 75 -24.35 3.14 10.14
N GLY A 76 -23.35 3.89 10.65
CA GLY A 76 -23.41 4.60 11.92
C GLY A 76 -23.05 3.77 13.15
N THR A 77 -22.56 2.53 12.98
CA THR A 77 -22.12 1.68 14.10
C THR A 77 -20.73 2.11 14.59
N GLU A 78 -20.57 2.29 15.90
CA GLU A 78 -19.27 2.52 16.52
C GLU A 78 -18.54 1.16 16.68
N LYS A 79 -17.29 1.12 16.20
CA LYS A 79 -16.40 -0.04 16.33
C LYS A 79 -15.06 0.39 16.93
N GLN A 80 -14.40 -0.55 17.58
CA GLN A 80 -13.04 -0.38 18.05
C GLN A 80 -12.06 -0.86 16.97
N GLY A 81 -11.04 -0.04 16.68
CA GLY A 81 -9.95 -0.38 15.77
C GLY A 81 -9.00 -1.44 16.35
N MET A 82 -8.10 -1.90 15.52
CA MET A 82 -7.07 -2.84 15.93
C MET A 82 -6.01 -2.18 16.83
N PRO A 83 -5.23 -2.98 17.59
CA PRO A 83 -4.23 -2.44 18.51
C PRO A 83 -3.07 -1.81 17.75
N ALA A 84 -2.68 -0.60 18.15
CA ALA A 84 -1.45 0.03 17.71
C ALA A 84 -0.47 0.13 18.89
N VAL A 85 0.83 0.05 18.59
CA VAL A 85 1.88 0.21 19.60
C VAL A 85 2.43 1.61 19.50
N ILE A 86 2.36 2.36 20.60
CA ILE A 86 3.00 3.65 20.76
C ILE A 86 4.08 3.59 21.84
N ALA A 87 5.20 4.25 21.56
CA ALA A 87 6.29 4.36 22.52
C ALA A 87 7.01 5.70 22.35
N SER A 88 7.67 6.17 23.39
CA SER A 88 8.41 7.42 23.30
C SER A 88 9.67 7.42 24.17
N ARG A 89 10.66 8.16 23.70
CA ARG A 89 11.86 8.58 24.40
C ARG A 89 12.04 10.08 24.17
N PRO A 90 12.15 10.89 25.23
CA PRO A 90 12.24 12.34 25.07
C PRO A 90 13.58 12.77 24.45
N ALA A 91 13.54 13.88 23.71
CA ALA A 91 14.75 14.57 23.24
C ALA A 91 15.47 15.27 24.39
N ALA A 92 16.79 15.42 24.25
CA ALA A 92 17.52 16.40 25.06
C ALA A 92 17.11 17.82 24.63
N GLU A 93 17.33 18.81 25.51
CA GLU A 93 16.99 20.20 25.24
C GLU A 93 17.65 20.69 23.92
N GLY A 94 16.85 21.26 23.03
CA GLY A 94 17.28 21.78 21.73
C GLY A 94 17.47 20.75 20.62
N TYR A 95 17.14 19.47 20.86
CA TYR A 95 17.22 18.44 19.84
C TYR A 95 15.83 18.07 19.30
N PRO A 96 15.73 17.73 18.00
CA PRO A 96 14.46 17.35 17.37
C PRO A 96 13.98 15.96 17.83
N THR A 97 12.69 15.72 17.58
CA THR A 97 12.02 14.44 17.78
C THR A 97 11.66 13.83 16.42
N ILE A 98 11.90 12.56 16.26
CA ILE A 98 11.56 11.76 15.06
C ILE A 98 10.48 10.78 15.45
N LEU A 99 9.40 10.71 14.66
CA LEU A 99 8.39 9.66 14.72
C LEU A 99 8.74 8.58 13.70
N LEU A 100 8.82 7.34 14.14
CA LEU A 100 9.06 6.16 13.35
C LEU A 100 7.73 5.42 13.16
N TYR A 101 7.27 5.31 11.92
CA TYR A 101 6.03 4.63 11.55
C TYR A 101 6.30 3.35 10.76
N ALA A 102 5.53 2.32 11.08
CA ALA A 102 5.40 1.07 10.36
C ALA A 102 4.06 0.42 10.75
N HIS A 103 3.68 -0.72 10.15
CA HIS A 103 2.51 -1.48 10.59
C HIS A 103 2.86 -2.95 10.90
N HIS A 104 2.04 -3.60 11.75
CA HIS A 104 2.28 -4.97 12.18
C HIS A 104 1.23 -5.97 11.72
N ASP A 105 0.14 -5.51 11.14
CA ASP A 105 -0.82 -6.37 10.45
C ASP A 105 -0.32 -6.77 9.06
N VAL A 106 -1.01 -7.69 8.43
CA VAL A 106 -0.61 -8.24 7.13
C VAL A 106 -1.84 -8.63 6.31
N GLN A 107 -1.70 -8.62 4.98
CA GLN A 107 -2.69 -9.16 4.06
C GLN A 107 -2.94 -10.67 4.26
N PRO A 108 -4.17 -11.15 3.97
CA PRO A 108 -4.43 -12.59 3.85
C PRO A 108 -3.47 -13.26 2.86
N ALA A 109 -3.14 -14.54 3.13
CA ALA A 109 -2.25 -15.30 2.25
C ALA A 109 -2.85 -15.57 0.85
N GLY A 110 -4.18 -15.48 0.70
CA GLY A 110 -4.85 -15.81 -0.55
C GLY A 110 -4.86 -17.31 -0.85
N ASN A 111 -4.73 -17.67 -2.13
CA ASN A 111 -4.68 -19.07 -2.52
C ASN A 111 -3.31 -19.70 -2.18
N LEU A 112 -3.32 -20.65 -1.25
CA LEU A 112 -2.10 -21.33 -0.77
C LEU A 112 -1.39 -22.14 -1.85
N ASP A 113 -2.10 -22.64 -2.87
CA ASP A 113 -1.52 -23.39 -3.99
C ASP A 113 -0.57 -22.54 -4.87
N LEU A 114 -0.62 -21.21 -4.73
CA LEU A 114 0.24 -20.26 -5.44
C LEU A 114 1.52 -19.88 -4.66
N TRP A 115 1.69 -20.40 -3.46
CA TRP A 115 2.88 -20.16 -2.66
C TRP A 115 3.94 -21.24 -2.85
N ASP A 116 5.18 -20.83 -3.07
CA ASP A 116 6.34 -21.73 -3.10
C ASP A 116 6.83 -22.16 -1.70
N THR A 117 6.36 -21.46 -0.66
CA THR A 117 6.70 -21.69 0.75
C THR A 117 5.47 -21.44 1.62
N GLU A 118 5.44 -21.95 2.85
CA GLU A 118 4.38 -21.64 3.81
C GLU A 118 4.35 -20.12 4.09
N PRO A 119 3.20 -19.41 3.93
CA PRO A 119 3.14 -17.96 4.03
C PRO A 119 3.67 -17.39 5.34
N PHE A 120 3.39 -18.04 6.47
CA PHE A 120 3.77 -17.60 7.82
C PHE A 120 4.97 -18.36 8.40
N VAL A 121 5.78 -18.97 7.52
CA VAL A 121 7.07 -19.59 7.85
C VAL A 121 8.16 -18.89 7.04
N ALA A 122 8.83 -17.91 7.66
CA ALA A 122 9.88 -17.17 7.00
C ALA A 122 10.96 -18.11 6.46
N THR A 123 11.09 -18.19 5.14
CA THR A 123 11.97 -19.13 4.46
C THR A 123 13.10 -18.39 3.75
N ARG A 124 14.36 -18.66 4.15
CA ARG A 124 15.54 -18.08 3.51
C ARG A 124 15.90 -18.86 2.25
N LYS A 125 15.99 -18.17 1.11
CA LYS A 125 16.47 -18.71 -0.18
C LYS A 125 17.59 -17.78 -0.68
N GLY A 126 18.84 -18.18 -0.53
CA GLY A 126 20.00 -17.33 -0.85
C GLY A 126 20.09 -16.12 0.06
N ASP A 127 20.07 -14.95 -0.52
CA ASP A 127 20.12 -13.63 0.15
C ASP A 127 18.74 -13.02 0.43
N ARG A 128 17.65 -13.75 0.18
CA ARG A 128 16.27 -13.32 0.37
C ARG A 128 15.55 -14.11 1.45
N LEU A 129 14.64 -13.44 2.16
CA LEU A 129 13.72 -14.03 3.12
C LEU A 129 12.29 -13.90 2.60
N TYR A 130 11.60 -15.03 2.43
CA TYR A 130 10.24 -15.10 1.91
C TYR A 130 9.26 -15.41 3.03
N GLY A 131 8.14 -14.70 3.06
CA GLY A 131 7.03 -14.90 3.99
C GLY A 131 6.05 -13.73 3.92
N ARG A 132 4.78 -13.96 4.29
CA ARG A 132 3.78 -12.90 4.39
C ARG A 132 4.17 -11.93 5.51
N GLY A 133 4.27 -10.61 5.21
CA GLY A 133 4.73 -9.60 6.16
C GLY A 133 6.26 -9.53 6.32
N ALA A 134 7.05 -10.34 5.59
CA ALA A 134 8.51 -10.30 5.68
C ALA A 134 9.11 -9.01 5.08
N ALA A 135 8.42 -8.35 4.16
CA ALA A 135 8.78 -7.06 3.60
C ALA A 135 7.77 -5.99 4.00
N ASP A 136 6.50 -6.29 3.92
CA ASP A 136 5.34 -5.44 4.11
C ASP A 136 4.55 -5.93 5.33
N ASP A 137 4.69 -5.32 6.56
CA ASP A 137 5.72 -4.30 6.88
C ASP A 137 6.46 -4.62 8.18
N LYS A 138 6.51 -5.91 8.58
CA LYS A 138 7.27 -6.33 9.77
C LYS A 138 8.77 -6.05 9.65
N ALA A 139 9.30 -5.97 8.40
CA ALA A 139 10.67 -5.54 8.16
C ALA A 139 10.88 -4.07 8.54
N GLY A 140 9.93 -3.18 8.24
CA GLY A 140 9.99 -1.77 8.59
C GLY A 140 10.10 -1.57 10.10
N ILE A 141 9.33 -2.33 10.89
CA ILE A 141 9.45 -2.32 12.35
C ILE A 141 10.90 -2.63 12.77
N LEU A 142 11.49 -3.67 12.19
CA LEU A 142 12.84 -4.09 12.57
C LEU A 142 13.94 -3.18 12.03
N VAL A 143 13.73 -2.54 10.88
CA VAL A 143 14.64 -1.48 10.39
C VAL A 143 14.72 -0.35 11.40
N HIS A 144 13.58 0.13 11.92
CA HIS A 144 13.54 1.15 12.97
C HIS A 144 14.25 0.70 14.25
N LEU A 145 13.93 -0.49 14.74
CA LEU A 145 14.52 -0.98 15.98
C LEU A 145 16.01 -1.30 15.86
N ALA A 146 16.46 -1.82 14.71
CA ALA A 146 17.87 -2.07 14.43
C ALA A 146 18.69 -0.75 14.34
N ALA A 147 18.12 0.27 13.69
CA ALA A 147 18.73 1.60 13.65
C ALA A 147 18.88 2.19 15.05
N LEU A 148 17.85 2.09 15.90
CA LEU A 148 17.90 2.54 17.29
C LEU A 148 18.93 1.76 18.12
N ALA A 149 19.02 0.45 17.94
CA ALA A 149 20.00 -0.38 18.62
C ALA A 149 21.43 0.02 18.24
N ALA A 150 21.69 0.24 16.94
CA ALA A 150 22.99 0.70 16.46
C ALA A 150 23.35 2.11 16.99
N LEU A 151 22.39 3.04 17.00
CA LEU A 151 22.58 4.38 17.56
C LEU A 151 22.86 4.34 19.07
N ASN A 152 22.13 3.53 19.84
CA ASN A 152 22.36 3.36 21.26
C ASN A 152 23.72 2.73 21.55
N GLU A 153 24.15 1.71 20.76
CA GLU A 153 25.44 1.05 20.92
C GLU A 153 26.60 2.01 20.58
N THR A 154 26.43 2.85 19.52
CA THR A 154 27.50 3.72 19.02
C THR A 154 27.61 5.03 19.79
N LEU A 155 26.48 5.66 20.12
CA LEU A 155 26.43 7.00 20.69
C LEU A 155 26.18 7.00 22.21
N GLY A 156 25.52 5.96 22.76
CA GLY A 156 25.21 5.89 24.17
C GLY A 156 24.47 7.14 24.69
N GLU A 157 25.05 7.83 25.67
CA GLU A 157 24.49 9.05 26.26
C GLU A 157 24.54 10.27 25.32
N ASP A 158 25.33 10.21 24.22
CA ASP A 158 25.39 11.25 23.21
C ASP A 158 24.29 11.14 22.16
N PHE A 159 23.45 10.11 22.22
CA PHE A 159 22.23 10.03 21.43
C PHE A 159 21.16 10.94 22.03
N LYS A 160 21.02 12.16 21.50
CA LYS A 160 20.21 13.26 22.05
C LYS A 160 18.80 13.39 21.43
N LEU A 161 18.56 12.75 20.27
CA LEU A 161 17.26 12.87 19.59
C LEU A 161 16.12 12.29 20.40
N GLY A 162 14.95 12.95 20.35
CA GLY A 162 13.70 12.34 20.74
C GLY A 162 13.27 11.31 19.72
N VAL A 163 12.74 10.19 20.19
CA VAL A 163 12.21 9.15 19.30
C VAL A 163 10.83 8.75 19.77
N LYS A 164 9.89 8.76 18.85
CA LYS A 164 8.55 8.22 19.02
C LYS A 164 8.37 7.04 18.07
N LEU A 165 7.60 6.06 18.51
CA LEU A 165 7.25 4.89 17.72
C LEU A 165 5.72 4.85 17.61
N PHE A 166 5.22 4.67 16.40
CA PHE A 166 3.83 4.38 16.11
C PHE A 166 3.77 3.23 15.13
N ILE A 167 3.38 2.06 15.62
CA ILE A 167 3.24 0.84 14.80
C ILE A 167 1.76 0.48 14.77
N GLU A 168 1.15 0.67 13.61
CA GLU A 168 -0.27 0.46 13.36
C GLU A 168 -0.62 -1.03 13.23
N GLY A 169 -1.86 -1.40 13.49
CA GLY A 169 -2.33 -2.78 13.44
C GLY A 169 -3.49 -3.05 12.48
N GLU A 170 -3.81 -2.11 11.57
CA GLU A 170 -4.94 -2.24 10.65
C GLU A 170 -4.71 -1.53 9.29
N GLU A 171 -3.45 -1.27 8.92
CA GLU A 171 -3.09 -0.62 7.66
C GLU A 171 -3.65 -1.38 6.47
N GLU A 172 -3.43 -2.66 6.43
CA GLU A 172 -3.84 -3.57 5.36
C GLU A 172 -5.36 -3.79 5.29
N ALA A 173 -6.10 -3.36 6.32
CA ALA A 173 -7.55 -3.32 6.34
C ALA A 173 -8.11 -1.93 6.01
N GLY A 174 -7.27 -0.98 5.57
CA GLY A 174 -7.62 0.38 5.18
C GLY A 174 -7.68 1.39 6.33
N SER A 175 -7.03 1.10 7.44
CA SER A 175 -6.83 2.01 8.58
C SER A 175 -8.11 2.72 9.08
N PRO A 176 -9.21 2.03 9.35
CA PRO A 176 -10.49 2.67 9.63
C PRO A 176 -10.49 3.56 10.88
N SER A 177 -9.64 3.28 11.87
CA SER A 177 -9.53 4.10 13.09
C SER A 177 -8.38 5.12 13.05
N PHE A 178 -7.58 5.17 11.99
CA PHE A 178 -6.35 5.97 11.91
C PHE A 178 -6.55 7.45 12.25
N VAL A 179 -7.53 8.11 11.61
CA VAL A 179 -7.81 9.54 11.84
C VAL A 179 -8.22 9.79 13.29
N SER A 180 -9.05 8.92 13.86
CA SER A 180 -9.48 8.99 15.25
C SER A 180 -8.29 8.76 16.20
N PHE A 181 -7.42 7.80 15.88
CA PHE A 181 -6.21 7.51 16.63
C PHE A 181 -5.26 8.72 16.64
N LEU A 182 -4.96 9.30 15.48
CA LEU A 182 -4.12 10.49 15.37
C LEU A 182 -4.69 11.69 16.13
N ASN A 183 -6.03 11.89 16.11
CA ASN A 183 -6.67 12.96 16.86
C ASN A 183 -6.58 12.74 18.37
N THR A 184 -6.74 11.49 18.83
CA THR A 184 -6.69 11.14 20.25
C THR A 184 -5.28 11.30 20.82
N TYR A 185 -4.26 10.88 20.08
CA TYR A 185 -2.86 10.86 20.52
C TYR A 185 -2.00 11.96 19.87
N ARG A 186 -2.64 13.03 19.38
CA ARG A 186 -1.98 14.08 18.60
C ARG A 186 -0.74 14.67 19.26
N GLU A 187 -0.81 15.01 20.53
CA GLU A 187 0.32 15.60 21.28
C GLU A 187 1.44 14.58 21.47
N GLU A 188 1.07 13.33 21.74
CA GLU A 188 2.03 12.26 21.95
C GLU A 188 2.76 11.86 20.65
N LEU A 189 2.06 11.90 19.51
CA LEU A 189 2.63 11.55 18.19
C LEU A 189 3.27 12.75 17.47
N SER A 190 3.10 13.99 17.98
CA SER A 190 3.74 15.18 17.38
C SER A 190 5.26 15.04 17.33
N ALA A 191 5.87 15.29 16.18
CA ALA A 191 7.31 15.19 15.95
C ALA A 191 7.75 16.22 14.92
N ASP A 192 9.06 16.49 14.86
CA ASP A 192 9.66 17.39 13.87
C ASP A 192 9.82 16.70 12.52
N TYR A 193 10.08 15.38 12.53
CA TYR A 193 10.22 14.53 11.36
C TYR A 193 9.45 13.24 11.54
N ILE A 194 8.94 12.70 10.43
CA ILE A 194 8.29 11.38 10.37
C ILE A 194 9.07 10.52 9.38
N VAL A 195 9.45 9.32 9.80
CA VAL A 195 10.07 8.31 8.94
C VAL A 195 9.11 7.14 8.81
N VAL A 196 8.59 6.96 7.61
CA VAL A 196 7.70 5.85 7.24
C VAL A 196 8.56 4.74 6.62
N ALA A 197 8.58 3.55 7.22
CA ALA A 197 9.35 2.42 6.72
C ALA A 197 8.46 1.38 6.01
N ASP A 198 7.45 1.87 5.30
CA ASP A 198 6.46 1.11 4.54
C ASP A 198 6.63 1.41 3.04
N SER A 199 7.83 1.18 2.54
CA SER A 199 8.14 1.35 1.12
C SER A 199 9.34 0.47 0.72
N ALA A 200 9.45 0.18 -0.57
CA ALA A 200 10.52 -0.65 -1.10
C ALA A 200 11.70 0.19 -1.62
N ASN A 201 12.88 -0.40 -1.60
CA ASN A 201 13.98 0.05 -2.45
C ASN A 201 13.62 -0.14 -3.92
N TRP A 202 14.27 0.62 -4.82
CA TRP A 202 14.08 0.46 -6.26
C TRP A 202 14.27 -1.00 -6.71
N ARG A 203 15.30 -1.64 -6.18
CA ARG A 203 15.59 -3.08 -6.25
C ARG A 203 16.60 -3.43 -5.17
N ALA A 204 16.83 -4.72 -4.96
CA ALA A 204 17.85 -5.16 -4.02
C ALA A 204 19.20 -4.47 -4.30
N GLY A 205 19.75 -3.78 -3.30
CA GLY A 205 21.01 -3.03 -3.40
C GLY A 205 20.94 -1.63 -3.99
N VAL A 206 19.77 -1.16 -4.47
CA VAL A 206 19.59 0.22 -4.98
C VAL A 206 18.57 0.95 -4.11
N PRO A 207 19.01 1.89 -3.26
CA PRO A 207 18.11 2.59 -2.35
C PRO A 207 17.18 3.53 -3.11
N ALA A 208 15.96 3.70 -2.57
CA ALA A 208 14.97 4.62 -3.11
C ALA A 208 14.33 5.45 -2.00
N LEU A 209 13.99 6.68 -2.34
CA LEU A 209 13.11 7.53 -1.55
C LEU A 209 11.80 7.71 -2.31
N THR A 210 10.68 7.34 -1.71
CA THR A 210 9.36 7.54 -2.29
C THR A 210 8.98 9.01 -2.20
N THR A 211 8.83 9.66 -3.35
CA THR A 211 8.54 11.10 -3.47
C THR A 211 7.13 11.37 -4.01
N SER A 212 6.46 10.35 -4.52
CA SER A 212 5.05 10.43 -4.88
C SER A 212 4.32 9.13 -4.62
N LEU A 213 3.00 9.22 -4.44
CA LEU A 213 2.09 8.08 -4.32
C LEU A 213 0.86 8.36 -5.16
N ARG A 214 0.42 7.35 -5.89
CA ARG A 214 -0.85 7.43 -6.62
C ARG A 214 -2.02 7.43 -5.67
N GLY A 215 -3.03 8.26 -5.97
CA GLY A 215 -4.32 8.18 -5.31
C GLY A 215 -5.15 6.98 -5.77
N VAL A 216 -6.32 6.83 -5.18
CA VAL A 216 -7.31 5.81 -5.54
C VAL A 216 -8.70 6.41 -5.64
N ALA A 217 -9.48 5.95 -6.63
CA ALA A 217 -10.91 6.16 -6.71
C ALA A 217 -11.55 4.83 -7.14
N SER A 218 -12.19 4.14 -6.19
CA SER A 218 -12.89 2.87 -6.45
C SER A 218 -14.39 3.09 -6.50
N GLY A 219 -15.08 2.38 -7.39
CA GLY A 219 -16.52 2.51 -7.50
C GLY A 219 -17.20 1.31 -8.15
N ASP A 220 -18.49 1.22 -7.91
CA ASP A 220 -19.36 0.18 -8.44
C ASP A 220 -20.11 0.70 -9.69
N ILE A 221 -20.04 -0.09 -10.74
CA ILE A 221 -20.81 0.11 -11.96
C ILE A 221 -21.98 -0.86 -11.94
N GLU A 222 -23.20 -0.39 -12.16
CA GLU A 222 -24.38 -1.24 -12.41
C GLU A 222 -24.87 -0.98 -13.84
N VAL A 223 -25.09 -2.06 -14.59
CA VAL A 223 -25.76 -2.06 -15.89
C VAL A 223 -27.07 -2.81 -15.75
N ARG A 224 -28.18 -2.15 -16.15
CA ARG A 224 -29.53 -2.72 -16.06
C ARG A 224 -30.23 -2.62 -17.43
N VAL A 225 -30.82 -3.73 -17.87
CA VAL A 225 -31.50 -3.87 -19.18
C VAL A 225 -32.93 -4.35 -19.09
N GLY A 226 -33.40 -4.72 -17.90
CA GLY A 226 -34.76 -5.22 -17.72
C GLY A 226 -35.19 -5.25 -16.26
N SER A 227 -36.45 -5.63 -16.02
CA SER A 227 -37.07 -5.67 -14.68
C SER A 227 -36.96 -7.04 -13.97
N HIS A 228 -36.80 -8.12 -14.72
CA HIS A 228 -36.72 -9.49 -14.22
C HIS A 228 -35.98 -10.41 -15.18
N ALA A 229 -35.34 -11.42 -14.66
CA ALA A 229 -34.62 -12.41 -15.43
C ALA A 229 -35.55 -13.23 -16.31
N ILE A 230 -35.10 -13.57 -17.53
CA ILE A 230 -35.92 -14.27 -18.55
C ILE A 230 -35.10 -15.40 -19.18
N HIS A 231 -35.85 -16.34 -19.85
CA HIS A 231 -35.21 -17.47 -20.50
C HIS A 231 -34.55 -17.08 -21.83
N SER A 232 -33.28 -17.38 -22.01
CA SER A 232 -32.48 -16.99 -23.18
C SER A 232 -33.00 -17.59 -24.50
N GLY A 233 -33.50 -18.82 -24.48
CA GLY A 233 -34.05 -19.50 -25.65
C GLY A 233 -35.37 -18.89 -26.16
N MET A 234 -36.07 -18.11 -25.31
CA MET A 234 -37.34 -17.48 -25.68
C MET A 234 -37.16 -16.01 -26.09
N PHE A 235 -36.22 -15.31 -25.49
CA PHE A 235 -36.06 -13.85 -25.65
C PHE A 235 -34.64 -13.41 -26.10
N GLY A 236 -33.68 -14.33 -26.15
CA GLY A 236 -32.35 -14.07 -26.65
C GLY A 236 -32.36 -13.74 -28.15
N GLY A 237 -31.40 -12.93 -28.59
CA GLY A 237 -31.33 -12.38 -29.95
C GLY A 237 -31.68 -10.90 -29.94
N PRO A 238 -32.98 -10.53 -29.85
CA PRO A 238 -33.35 -9.11 -29.72
C PRO A 238 -32.90 -8.44 -28.43
N MET A 239 -32.76 -9.20 -27.37
CA MET A 239 -32.31 -8.70 -26.08
C MET A 239 -30.89 -9.20 -25.77
N LEU A 240 -29.97 -8.27 -25.52
CA LEU A 240 -28.65 -8.56 -24.95
C LEU A 240 -28.75 -8.61 -23.43
N ASP A 241 -28.03 -9.57 -22.84
CA ASP A 241 -27.95 -9.68 -21.39
C ASP A 241 -27.05 -8.60 -20.77
N ALA A 242 -27.25 -8.33 -19.50
CA ALA A 242 -26.53 -7.27 -18.79
C ALA A 242 -25.03 -7.56 -18.65
N HIS A 243 -24.59 -8.83 -18.62
CA HIS A 243 -23.17 -9.16 -18.51
C HIS A 243 -22.43 -8.83 -19.82
N THR A 244 -23.03 -9.15 -20.98
CA THR A 244 -22.49 -8.76 -22.28
C THR A 244 -22.37 -7.25 -22.43
N LEU A 245 -23.38 -6.48 -21.98
CA LEU A 245 -23.33 -5.02 -22.03
C LEU A 245 -22.36 -4.43 -21.03
N MET A 246 -22.20 -5.03 -19.85
CA MET A 246 -21.15 -4.66 -18.90
C MET A 246 -19.76 -4.83 -19.52
N ALA A 247 -19.49 -5.95 -20.18
CA ALA A 247 -18.21 -6.18 -20.85
C ALA A 247 -17.94 -5.12 -21.94
N GLN A 248 -18.96 -4.74 -22.73
CA GLN A 248 -18.84 -3.65 -23.72
C GLN A 248 -18.56 -2.30 -23.05
N LEU A 249 -19.21 -1.99 -21.95
CA LEU A 249 -18.99 -0.74 -21.21
C LEU A 249 -17.58 -0.70 -20.61
N LEU A 250 -17.14 -1.77 -19.96
CA LEU A 250 -15.78 -1.86 -19.38
C LEU A 250 -14.69 -1.71 -20.45
N ALA A 251 -14.91 -2.23 -21.67
CA ALA A 251 -13.98 -2.07 -22.78
C ALA A 251 -13.80 -0.60 -23.21
N THR A 252 -14.75 0.29 -22.94
CA THR A 252 -14.64 1.72 -23.25
C THR A 252 -13.72 2.49 -22.31
N LEU A 253 -13.38 1.92 -21.16
CA LEU A 253 -12.48 2.55 -20.18
C LEU A 253 -11.04 2.67 -20.71
N HIS A 254 -10.70 1.91 -21.75
CA HIS A 254 -9.38 1.91 -22.38
C HIS A 254 -9.50 2.11 -23.89
N ASP A 255 -8.52 2.76 -24.46
CA ASP A 255 -8.39 2.90 -25.92
C ASP A 255 -7.73 1.66 -26.58
N ALA A 256 -7.53 1.73 -27.88
CA ALA A 256 -6.91 0.62 -28.65
C ALA A 256 -5.45 0.32 -28.25
N THR A 257 -4.77 1.23 -27.57
CA THR A 257 -3.41 1.03 -27.02
C THR A 257 -3.43 0.46 -25.61
N GLY A 258 -4.61 0.38 -24.97
CA GLY A 258 -4.77 0.02 -23.56
C GLY A 258 -4.56 1.20 -22.59
N ALA A 259 -4.39 2.42 -23.11
CA ALA A 259 -4.36 3.60 -22.24
C ALA A 259 -5.78 3.92 -21.71
N VAL A 260 -5.86 4.51 -20.52
CA VAL A 260 -7.14 4.95 -19.97
C VAL A 260 -7.76 6.03 -20.86
N ALA A 261 -9.02 5.79 -21.29
CA ALA A 261 -9.79 6.61 -22.22
C ALA A 261 -10.83 7.51 -21.52
N VAL A 262 -10.86 7.53 -20.19
CA VAL A 262 -11.77 8.39 -19.41
C VAL A 262 -11.28 9.83 -19.46
N GLU A 263 -12.04 10.70 -20.10
CA GLU A 263 -11.73 12.12 -20.20
C GLU A 263 -11.79 12.80 -18.82
N GLY A 264 -10.90 13.77 -18.59
CA GLY A 264 -10.85 14.56 -17.36
C GLY A 264 -10.00 13.95 -16.24
N LEU A 265 -9.47 12.73 -16.36
CA LEU A 265 -8.46 12.22 -15.47
C LEU A 265 -7.11 12.87 -15.73
N HIS A 266 -6.43 13.30 -14.66
CA HIS A 266 -5.15 13.99 -14.76
C HIS A 266 -4.00 13.04 -15.15
N ARG A 267 -3.01 13.60 -15.84
CA ARG A 267 -1.72 12.97 -16.13
C ARG A 267 -0.61 13.93 -15.68
N ALA A 268 0.27 13.46 -14.82
CA ALA A 268 1.42 14.24 -14.35
C ALA A 268 2.59 14.15 -15.36
N PRO A 269 3.61 15.00 -15.23
CA PRO A 269 4.81 14.96 -16.07
C PRO A 269 5.51 13.60 -16.06
N GLU A 270 6.25 13.33 -17.12
CA GLU A 270 7.09 12.13 -17.26
C GLU A 270 8.14 12.08 -16.14
N PRO A 271 8.30 10.93 -15.42
CA PRO A 271 9.34 10.79 -14.42
C PRO A 271 10.73 10.77 -15.06
N GLU A 272 11.74 11.25 -14.35
CA GLU A 272 13.14 11.19 -14.80
C GLU A 272 13.71 9.77 -14.71
N LEU A 273 13.19 8.93 -13.81
CA LEU A 273 13.66 7.57 -13.62
C LEU A 273 13.22 6.66 -14.76
N GLU A 274 14.17 6.00 -15.40
CA GLU A 274 13.93 5.00 -16.42
C GLU A 274 13.67 3.63 -15.76
N TYR A 275 12.51 3.03 -16.05
CA TYR A 275 12.22 1.63 -15.75
C TYR A 275 12.25 0.83 -17.06
N ALA A 276 13.31 0.07 -17.26
CA ALA A 276 13.46 -0.71 -18.50
C ALA A 276 12.33 -1.75 -18.62
N GLU A 277 11.76 -1.89 -19.82
CA GLU A 277 10.68 -2.87 -20.05
C GLU A 277 11.07 -4.30 -19.69
N ALA A 278 12.34 -4.67 -19.91
CA ALA A 278 12.82 -6.01 -19.58
C ALA A 278 12.78 -6.27 -18.05
N ASP A 279 13.16 -5.26 -17.24
CA ASP A 279 13.10 -5.36 -15.78
C ASP A 279 11.63 -5.45 -15.32
N PHE A 280 10.75 -4.59 -15.86
CA PHE A 280 9.32 -4.63 -15.55
C PHE A 280 8.68 -5.99 -15.89
N ARG A 281 9.02 -6.59 -17.03
CA ARG A 281 8.52 -7.91 -17.41
C ARG A 281 8.98 -9.01 -16.47
N ASN A 282 10.24 -8.94 -16.04
CA ASN A 282 10.78 -9.85 -15.04
C ASN A 282 10.09 -9.70 -13.68
N ASP A 283 9.87 -8.47 -13.22
CA ASP A 283 9.31 -8.16 -11.92
C ASP A 283 7.78 -8.44 -11.86
N SER A 284 7.06 -8.17 -12.95
CA SER A 284 5.61 -8.38 -13.04
C SER A 284 5.19 -9.80 -13.44
N GLY A 285 6.08 -10.58 -14.04
CA GLY A 285 5.75 -11.91 -14.60
C GLY A 285 4.79 -11.87 -15.80
N ILE A 286 4.60 -10.72 -16.45
CA ILE A 286 3.75 -10.60 -17.64
C ILE A 286 4.33 -11.46 -18.78
N LEU A 287 3.45 -12.18 -19.49
CA LEU A 287 3.89 -13.04 -20.60
C LEU A 287 4.51 -12.21 -21.74
N ASP A 288 5.58 -12.70 -22.34
CA ASP A 288 6.28 -12.02 -23.44
C ASP A 288 5.39 -11.72 -24.65
N THR A 289 4.34 -12.51 -24.85
CA THR A 289 3.37 -12.33 -25.92
C THR A 289 2.37 -11.22 -25.68
N VAL A 290 2.28 -10.68 -24.45
CA VAL A 290 1.35 -9.61 -24.07
C VAL A 290 2.06 -8.27 -24.20
N PRO A 291 1.61 -7.36 -25.07
CA PRO A 291 2.17 -6.00 -25.16
C PRO A 291 1.84 -5.22 -23.89
N LEU A 292 2.74 -4.35 -23.47
CA LEU A 292 2.44 -3.42 -22.36
C LEU A 292 1.38 -2.41 -22.81
N ALA A 293 0.38 -2.19 -21.96
CA ALA A 293 -0.71 -1.25 -22.20
C ALA A 293 -0.25 0.21 -22.11
N GLY A 294 -0.88 1.07 -22.91
CA GLY A 294 -0.66 2.52 -22.89
C GLY A 294 0.59 2.97 -23.64
N THR A 295 0.91 4.25 -23.52
CA THR A 295 2.02 4.92 -24.19
C THR A 295 2.88 5.70 -23.18
N GLY A 296 4.12 6.02 -23.55
CA GLY A 296 5.11 6.64 -22.66
C GLY A 296 6.04 5.61 -22.02
N SER A 297 6.92 6.03 -21.11
CA SER A 297 7.81 5.14 -20.38
C SER A 297 7.03 4.20 -19.45
N VAL A 298 7.66 3.11 -19.01
CA VAL A 298 7.06 2.21 -18.02
C VAL A 298 6.81 2.96 -16.71
N ALA A 299 7.76 3.76 -16.27
CA ALA A 299 7.65 4.58 -15.07
C ALA A 299 6.46 5.57 -15.15
N SER A 300 6.27 6.22 -16.30
CA SER A 300 5.13 7.11 -16.49
C SER A 300 3.79 6.39 -16.38
N ARG A 301 3.66 5.24 -17.03
CA ARG A 301 2.44 4.41 -16.97
C ARG A 301 2.16 3.88 -15.57
N LEU A 302 3.19 3.70 -14.74
CA LEU A 302 3.05 3.25 -13.36
C LEU A 302 2.71 4.40 -12.40
N TRP A 303 3.31 5.58 -12.54
CA TRP A 303 3.28 6.61 -11.50
C TRP A 303 2.55 7.90 -11.88
N THR A 304 2.62 8.31 -13.15
CA THR A 304 2.15 9.64 -13.57
C THR A 304 0.94 9.61 -14.51
N GLN A 305 0.44 8.41 -14.83
CA GLN A 305 -0.77 8.23 -15.63
C GLN A 305 -1.85 7.50 -14.81
N PRO A 306 -3.14 7.77 -15.08
CA PRO A 306 -4.21 6.98 -14.47
C PRO A 306 -4.18 5.55 -14.97
N ALA A 307 -4.58 4.61 -14.10
CA ALA A 307 -4.75 3.20 -14.45
C ALA A 307 -6.06 2.69 -13.88
N ILE A 308 -6.82 1.91 -14.65
CA ILE A 308 -8.10 1.34 -14.23
C ILE A 308 -8.02 -0.18 -14.29
N SER A 309 -8.45 -0.82 -13.22
CA SER A 309 -8.56 -2.28 -13.13
C SER A 309 -9.96 -2.69 -12.67
N VAL A 310 -10.49 -3.77 -13.24
CA VAL A 310 -11.68 -4.44 -12.73
C VAL A 310 -11.25 -5.36 -11.57
N ILE A 311 -11.74 -5.06 -10.37
CA ILE A 311 -11.35 -5.80 -9.16
C ILE A 311 -12.46 -6.71 -8.61
N GLY A 312 -13.66 -6.66 -9.21
CA GLY A 312 -14.77 -7.56 -8.88
C GLY A 312 -15.87 -7.52 -9.92
N MET A 313 -16.55 -8.63 -10.12
CA MET A 313 -17.76 -8.72 -10.96
C MET A 313 -18.75 -9.72 -10.37
N ASP A 314 -20.02 -9.34 -10.35
CA ASP A 314 -21.14 -10.22 -9.98
C ASP A 314 -21.62 -11.00 -11.21
N ILE A 315 -20.99 -12.15 -11.46
CA ILE A 315 -21.35 -13.08 -12.55
C ILE A 315 -21.48 -14.49 -11.97
N PRO A 316 -22.50 -15.28 -12.35
CA PRO A 316 -22.57 -16.68 -11.97
C PRO A 316 -21.32 -17.44 -12.39
N SER A 317 -20.81 -18.33 -11.53
CA SER A 317 -19.73 -19.25 -11.90
C SER A 317 -20.17 -20.18 -13.04
N ILE A 318 -19.21 -20.73 -13.79
CA ILE A 318 -19.53 -21.72 -14.83
C ILE A 318 -20.32 -22.89 -14.25
N ALA A 319 -19.98 -23.33 -13.03
CA ALA A 319 -20.66 -24.44 -12.36
C ALA A 319 -22.13 -24.15 -11.99
N THR A 320 -22.51 -22.88 -11.83
CA THR A 320 -23.86 -22.41 -11.50
C THR A 320 -24.56 -21.73 -12.67
N SER A 321 -23.97 -21.78 -13.86
CA SER A 321 -24.53 -21.14 -15.06
C SER A 321 -25.87 -21.77 -15.48
N SER A 322 -26.74 -20.96 -16.05
CA SER A 322 -28.06 -21.38 -16.56
C SER A 322 -28.41 -20.61 -17.83
N ASN A 323 -29.43 -21.11 -18.58
CA ASN A 323 -29.94 -20.43 -19.78
C ASN A 323 -30.84 -19.20 -19.42
N THR A 324 -30.48 -18.47 -18.37
CA THR A 324 -31.17 -17.25 -17.92
C THR A 324 -30.41 -16.01 -18.41
N LEU A 325 -31.11 -15.08 -19.07
CA LEU A 325 -30.58 -13.77 -19.39
C LEU A 325 -30.59 -12.90 -18.15
N ALA A 326 -29.39 -12.51 -17.68
CA ALA A 326 -29.25 -11.57 -16.59
C ALA A 326 -29.70 -10.17 -17.04
N VAL A 327 -30.53 -9.52 -16.23
CA VAL A 327 -31.01 -8.14 -16.50
C VAL A 327 -30.26 -7.09 -15.70
N VAL A 328 -29.41 -7.49 -14.78
CA VAL A 328 -28.52 -6.64 -13.99
C VAL A 328 -27.14 -7.28 -13.96
N SER A 329 -26.11 -6.47 -14.13
CA SER A 329 -24.70 -6.84 -13.92
C SER A 329 -24.02 -5.75 -13.10
N ARG A 330 -23.12 -6.13 -12.21
CA ARG A 330 -22.32 -5.22 -11.41
C ARG A 330 -20.85 -5.53 -11.56
N ALA A 331 -20.04 -4.47 -11.58
CA ALA A 331 -18.58 -4.58 -11.56
C ALA A 331 -18.02 -3.52 -10.64
N ARG A 332 -16.96 -3.85 -9.91
CA ARG A 332 -16.15 -2.89 -9.14
C ARG A 332 -14.89 -2.60 -9.90
N ILE A 333 -14.60 -1.31 -10.09
CA ILE A 333 -13.34 -0.84 -10.65
C ILE A 333 -12.52 -0.11 -9.60
N SER A 334 -11.20 -0.23 -9.70
CA SER A 334 -10.23 0.58 -8.97
C SER A 334 -9.45 1.42 -9.96
N THR A 335 -9.48 2.74 -9.77
CA THR A 335 -8.75 3.71 -10.58
C THR A 335 -7.60 4.26 -9.77
N ARG A 336 -6.37 4.08 -10.24
CA ARG A 336 -5.20 4.75 -9.67
C ARG A 336 -5.08 6.14 -10.26
N LEU A 337 -4.90 7.14 -9.41
CA LEU A 337 -4.86 8.56 -9.76
C LEU A 337 -3.42 9.06 -9.79
N ALA A 338 -3.06 9.77 -10.84
CA ALA A 338 -1.76 10.43 -10.93
C ALA A 338 -1.62 11.55 -9.87
N PRO A 339 -0.40 11.86 -9.40
CA PRO A 339 -0.16 13.05 -8.60
C PRO A 339 -0.72 14.31 -9.27
N GLY A 340 -1.40 15.16 -8.51
CA GLY A 340 -2.07 16.36 -9.03
C GLY A 340 -3.56 16.17 -9.38
N ASP A 341 -4.06 14.94 -9.42
CA ASP A 341 -5.50 14.67 -9.48
C ASP A 341 -6.11 14.65 -8.07
N ASN A 342 -7.42 14.49 -7.98
CA ASN A 342 -8.14 14.25 -6.73
C ASN A 342 -9.31 13.28 -6.95
N PRO A 343 -9.73 12.55 -5.91
CA PRO A 343 -10.80 11.56 -6.04
C PRO A 343 -12.14 12.13 -6.47
N GLU A 344 -12.49 13.36 -6.06
CA GLU A 344 -13.75 14.00 -6.45
C GLU A 344 -13.82 14.21 -7.98
N ASN A 345 -12.74 14.75 -8.56
CA ASN A 345 -12.61 14.88 -10.02
C ASN A 345 -12.72 13.51 -10.70
N ALA A 346 -12.01 12.51 -10.19
CA ALA A 346 -11.99 11.17 -10.75
C ALA A 346 -13.37 10.50 -10.72
N HIS A 347 -14.07 10.55 -9.60
CA HIS A 347 -15.43 9.99 -9.49
C HIS A 347 -16.41 10.68 -10.45
N ARG A 348 -16.31 12.01 -10.58
CA ARG A 348 -17.12 12.75 -11.55
C ARG A 348 -16.81 12.31 -12.98
N ALA A 349 -15.54 12.25 -13.39
CA ALA A 349 -15.12 11.83 -14.71
C ALA A 349 -15.57 10.40 -15.04
N LEU A 350 -15.42 9.47 -14.10
CA LEU A 350 -15.89 8.08 -14.23
C LEU A 350 -17.42 8.01 -14.39
N ALA A 351 -18.17 8.73 -13.57
CA ALA A 351 -19.63 8.77 -13.66
C ALA A 351 -20.12 9.31 -15.01
N GLU A 352 -19.49 10.38 -15.50
CA GLU A 352 -19.79 10.97 -16.81
C GLU A 352 -19.46 10.01 -17.95
N HIS A 353 -18.29 9.34 -17.90
CA HIS A 353 -17.88 8.35 -18.89
C HIS A 353 -18.85 7.16 -18.93
N ILE A 354 -19.18 6.55 -17.79
CA ILE A 354 -20.08 5.42 -17.68
C ILE A 354 -21.48 5.78 -18.27
N LYS A 355 -21.98 6.97 -17.95
CA LYS A 355 -23.26 7.45 -18.47
C LYS A 355 -23.21 7.69 -19.99
N ALA A 356 -22.14 8.28 -20.50
CA ALA A 356 -21.99 8.61 -21.92
C ALA A 356 -21.81 7.37 -22.81
N HIS A 357 -21.19 6.32 -22.28
CA HIS A 357 -20.87 5.08 -23.01
C HIS A 357 -21.82 3.91 -22.69
N ALA A 358 -22.97 4.18 -22.04
CA ALA A 358 -23.97 3.15 -21.76
C ALA A 358 -24.40 2.44 -23.05
N PRO A 359 -24.10 1.13 -23.22
CA PRO A 359 -24.30 0.46 -24.51
C PRO A 359 -25.79 0.15 -24.73
N HIS A 360 -26.25 0.26 -25.99
CA HIS A 360 -27.60 -0.12 -26.41
C HIS A 360 -28.75 0.51 -25.62
N GLY A 361 -28.54 1.69 -25.01
CA GLY A 361 -29.56 2.36 -24.20
C GLY A 361 -29.84 1.71 -22.83
N ALA A 362 -28.94 0.85 -22.36
CA ALA A 362 -29.00 0.31 -21.02
C ALA A 362 -28.94 1.42 -19.96
N GLN A 363 -29.54 1.19 -18.81
CA GLN A 363 -29.30 2.07 -17.66
C GLN A 363 -27.94 1.71 -17.03
N ALA A 364 -27.00 2.63 -17.10
CA ALA A 364 -25.68 2.47 -16.48
C ALA A 364 -25.49 3.55 -15.40
N THR A 365 -25.05 3.12 -14.20
CA THR A 365 -24.77 4.01 -13.09
C THR A 365 -23.40 3.69 -12.48
N TYR A 366 -22.79 4.72 -11.89
CA TYR A 366 -21.55 4.63 -11.13
C TYR A 366 -21.79 5.13 -9.71
N THR A 367 -21.30 4.41 -8.73
CA THR A 367 -21.39 4.77 -7.30
C THR A 367 -19.98 4.72 -6.71
N ALA A 368 -19.50 5.83 -6.17
CA ALA A 368 -18.21 5.90 -5.48
C ALA A 368 -18.23 5.00 -4.22
N VAL A 369 -17.14 4.29 -3.97
CA VAL A 369 -17.01 3.36 -2.83
C VAL A 369 -15.83 3.75 -1.94
N ASP A 370 -14.68 4.06 -2.53
CA ASP A 370 -13.46 4.35 -1.79
C ASP A 370 -12.64 5.45 -2.47
N SER A 371 -11.89 6.22 -1.67
CA SER A 371 -11.15 7.39 -2.12
C SER A 371 -9.87 7.59 -1.33
N GLY A 372 -8.75 7.77 -2.03
CA GLY A 372 -7.47 8.15 -1.45
C GLY A 372 -6.80 9.25 -2.28
N MET A 373 -6.33 10.30 -1.62
CA MET A 373 -5.62 11.39 -2.29
C MET A 373 -4.26 10.91 -2.81
N PRO A 374 -3.86 11.30 -4.03
CA PRO A 374 -2.48 11.17 -4.44
C PRO A 374 -1.59 12.13 -3.65
N PHE A 375 -0.32 11.79 -3.55
CA PHE A 375 0.69 12.60 -2.89
C PHE A 375 1.87 12.82 -3.84
N ALA A 376 2.48 13.99 -3.77
CA ALA A 376 3.78 14.29 -4.37
C ALA A 376 4.48 15.36 -3.56
N THR A 377 5.79 15.26 -3.43
CA THR A 377 6.64 16.24 -2.76
C THR A 377 7.93 16.45 -3.53
N GLU A 378 8.47 17.65 -3.42
CA GLU A 378 9.83 17.94 -3.87
C GLU A 378 10.83 17.60 -2.76
N VAL A 379 12.04 17.18 -3.15
CA VAL A 379 13.08 16.73 -2.22
C VAL A 379 14.04 17.89 -1.85
N ASP A 380 13.49 19.08 -1.70
CA ASP A 380 14.22 20.30 -1.34
C ASP A 380 14.28 20.57 0.17
N ALA A 381 13.46 19.86 0.95
CA ALA A 381 13.45 19.96 2.40
C ALA A 381 14.71 19.33 3.01
N ASP A 382 15.27 19.98 4.06
CA ASP A 382 16.50 19.53 4.76
C ASP A 382 16.43 18.07 5.21
N GLY A 383 15.26 17.59 5.67
CA GLY A 383 15.07 16.20 6.09
C GLY A 383 15.19 15.20 4.95
N ALA A 384 14.58 15.49 3.78
CA ALA A 384 14.64 14.63 2.61
C ALA A 384 16.06 14.61 2.01
N GLN A 385 16.74 15.74 1.94
CA GLN A 385 18.12 15.79 1.48
C GLN A 385 19.05 15.03 2.43
N THR A 386 18.84 15.12 3.74
CA THR A 386 19.60 14.35 4.74
C THR A 386 19.37 12.84 4.56
N ALA A 387 18.14 12.41 4.27
CA ALA A 387 17.82 11.00 3.99
C ALA A 387 18.55 10.51 2.73
N LEU A 388 18.53 11.27 1.64
CA LEU A 388 19.26 10.94 0.40
C LEU A 388 20.76 10.84 0.64
N ASP A 389 21.36 11.79 1.37
CA ASP A 389 22.78 11.76 1.71
C ASP A 389 23.14 10.54 2.57
N ALA A 390 22.30 10.19 3.54
CA ALA A 390 22.47 8.99 4.37
C ALA A 390 22.37 7.68 3.55
N MET A 391 21.41 7.61 2.63
CA MET A 391 21.27 6.47 1.72
C MET A 391 22.48 6.35 0.81
N ARG A 392 22.93 7.46 0.23
CA ARG A 392 24.16 7.48 -0.59
C ARG A 392 25.38 6.98 0.18
N ALA A 393 25.54 7.41 1.42
CA ALA A 393 26.64 6.96 2.27
C ALA A 393 26.54 5.47 2.61
N ALA A 394 25.34 4.98 2.92
CA ALA A 394 25.14 3.60 3.35
C ALA A 394 25.28 2.59 2.20
N TRP A 395 24.78 2.90 0.99
CA TRP A 395 24.81 1.98 -0.16
C TRP A 395 25.98 2.23 -1.12
N GLY A 396 26.66 3.39 -1.02
CA GLY A 396 27.69 3.77 -1.98
C GLY A 396 27.17 4.04 -3.40
N LEU A 397 25.86 4.23 -3.54
CA LEU A 397 25.14 4.47 -4.79
C LEU A 397 24.24 5.69 -4.64
N GLU A 398 23.95 6.35 -5.76
CA GLU A 398 22.96 7.42 -5.79
C GLU A 398 21.56 6.83 -5.54
N PRO A 399 20.81 7.29 -4.52
CA PRO A 399 19.45 6.84 -4.30
C PRO A 399 18.55 7.39 -5.39
N VAL A 400 17.55 6.59 -5.80
CA VAL A 400 16.56 7.01 -6.79
C VAL A 400 15.30 7.54 -6.12
N GLN A 401 14.58 8.41 -6.83
CA GLN A 401 13.27 8.89 -6.41
C GLN A 401 12.19 8.07 -7.13
N THR A 402 11.27 7.51 -6.36
CA THR A 402 10.19 6.63 -6.88
C THR A 402 8.82 7.22 -6.60
N GLY A 403 7.81 6.69 -7.30
CA GLY A 403 6.41 7.06 -7.15
C GLY A 403 5.47 5.87 -7.00
#